data_bb2d82988ad3b9b8b2d8be9b5ba39a74
#
_entry.id   bb2d82988ad3b9b8b2d8be9b5ba39a74
#
_cell.length_a   1.000
_cell.length_b   1.000
_cell.length_c   1.000
_cell.angle_alpha   90.00
_cell.angle_beta   90.00
_cell.angle_gamma   90.00
#
_symmetry.space_group_name_H-M   'P 1'
#
loop_
_entity.id
_entity.type
_entity.pdbx_description
1 polymer ?
#
loop_
_entity_poly.entity_id
_entity_poly.type
_entity_poly.pdbx_seq_one_letter_code
_entity_poly.pdbx_strand_id
1 'polypeptide(L)' 'SYGKLVPVLVQAIKELKAEIELLKQ' A
#
# COMPACT_ATOMS: atom_id res chain seq x y z
N SER A 1 -7.69 16.06 5.69
CA SER A 1 -6.85 16.85 4.83
C SER A 1 -5.87 15.98 4.08
N TYR A 2 -5.34 16.53 3.02
CA TYR A 2 -4.48 15.76 2.10
C TYR A 2 -3.18 15.32 2.76
N GLY A 3 -2.70 16.09 3.73
CA GLY A 3 -1.45 15.73 4.40
C GLY A 3 -1.53 14.42 5.14
N LYS A 4 -2.68 14.06 5.64
CA LYS A 4 -2.86 12.79 6.34
C LYS A 4 -3.24 11.66 5.39
N LEU A 5 -3.78 11.98 4.22
CA LEU A 5 -4.18 10.97 3.25
C LEU A 5 -2.99 10.36 2.51
N VAL A 6 -1.95 11.15 2.30
CA VAL A 6 -0.79 10.67 1.55
C VAL A 6 -0.14 9.47 2.22
N PRO A 7 0.21 9.51 3.52
CA PRO A 7 0.81 8.32 4.14
C PRO A 7 -0.14 7.13 4.19
N VAL A 8 -1.44 7.39 4.32
CA VAL A 8 -2.42 6.30 4.32
C VAL A 8 -2.45 5.60 2.96
N LEU A 9 -2.44 6.38 1.88
CA LEU A 9 -2.45 5.82 0.54
C LEU A 9 -1.16 5.06 0.23
N VAL A 10 -0.02 5.60 0.66
CA VAL A 10 1.25 4.93 0.47
C VAL A 10 1.24 3.57 1.17
N GLN A 11 0.72 3.52 2.39
CA GLN A 11 0.65 2.28 3.13
C GLN A 11 -0.26 1.27 2.42
N ALA A 12 -1.40 1.73 1.90
CA ALA A 12 -2.31 0.84 1.18
C ALA A 12 -1.63 0.25 -0.05
N ILE A 13 -0.86 1.05 -0.78
CA ILE A 13 -0.14 0.58 -1.96
C ILE A 13 0.90 -0.48 -1.56
N LYS A 14 1.62 -0.25 -0.47
CA LYS A 14 2.61 -1.20 0.01
C LYS A 14 1.97 -2.53 0.38
N GLU A 15 0.80 -2.49 1.00
CA GLU A 15 0.11 -3.71 1.38
C GLU A 15 -0.37 -4.48 0.16
N LEU A 16 -0.86 -3.78 -0.86
CA LEU A 16 -1.26 -4.44 -2.10
C LEU A 16 -0.06 -5.08 -2.78
N LYS A 17 1.06 -4.38 -2.80
CA LYS A 17 2.28 -4.92 -3.39
C LYS A 17 2.69 -6.21 -2.67
N ALA A 18 2.62 -6.21 -1.35
CA ALA A 18 2.99 -7.38 -0.58
C ALA A 18 2.10 -8.57 -0.92
N GLU A 19 0.81 -8.33 -1.11
CA GLU A 19 -0.11 -9.41 -1.46
C GLU A 19 0.20 -9.97 -2.85
N ILE A 20 0.55 -9.11 -3.79
CA ILE A 20 0.93 -9.56 -5.12
C ILE A 20 2.17 -10.44 -5.04
N GLU A 21 3.14 -10.06 -4.22
CA GLU A 21 4.38 -10.83 -4.09
C GLU A 21 4.11 -12.20 -3.47
N LEU A 22 3.17 -12.28 -2.55
CA LEU A 22 2.79 -13.58 -1.99
C LEU A 22 2.18 -14.49 -3.05
N LEU A 23 1.39 -13.91 -3.95
CA LEU A 23 0.77 -14.69 -5.02
C LEU A 23 1.79 -15.20 -6.04
N LYS A 24 2.91 -14.50 -6.16
CA LYS A 24 3.95 -14.88 -7.13
C LYS A 24 4.92 -15.94 -6.63
N GLN A 25 4.87 -16.24 -5.37
CA GLN A 25 5.78 -17.24 -4.79
C GLN A 25 5.52 -18.65 -5.29
#